data_d6dcd9a51fa94392e6862c1c692a8ec0
#
_entry.id   d6dcd9a51fa94392e6862c1c692a8ec0
#
_cell.length_a   1.000
_cell.length_b   1.000
_cell.length_c   1.000
_cell.angle_alpha   90.00
_cell.angle_beta   90.00
_cell.angle_gamma   90.00
#
_symmetry.space_group_name_H-M   'P 1'
#
loop_
_entity.id
_entity.type
_entity.pdbx_description
1 polymer ?
#
loop_
_entity_poly.entity_id
_entity_poly.type
_entity_poly.pdbx_seq_one_letter_code
_entity_poly.pdbx_strand_id
1 'polypeptide(L)'
;MPGMKSPKGARAAIEKPANGKETTKKLIKHYLIDYKWQLLIMLIFAVGSTVFTIVGPKILGNATTEIFNGIVGKISGGTGIDFSKVLGILLTLLGLYAISTFFGYIQGFTMTSVAQKLTYRLRNDVAVKINKLPMSFFDKKTHGEILSIVTNDIDMLSQNLNQSITQIITSVCTIIGILIMMLTISVTMTLVSLIIVPLSFFIIRIVVKKSQKYFKKQQDYLAYVNGLVEEDYSGHDVIRVFNRENKTIEEFNRFNKELYKSAWKSQFLSGLMFPIMNFFGNVGYVGVAILGGYLASQGIITVGNIQSFIQYNKQFVQPINQISQISATLQSMLAAAERIFGFLEEDDEARDVENFVSTDGLVGNVEFNHVHFGYTDDKIIINDFNAKVKDGQKIAIVGPTGAGKTTMVKLLMRFYDVNSGAIMIDGHNVKDFKRGELRRMFGMVLQDTWLFGGSIKDNIKYGKPDATDEEVIEAAKAAHADHFIRTLPNGYDMLIDEEAGNISQGQKQLLTIARVILTNPRILILDEATSSIDTRTEQQIQSAMDNLMKGRTSFIIAHRLSTIKNADLILVMNQGDIIEQGTHEELLEKDGFYANLYNSQFQEGEE
;
A
#
# COMPACT_ATOMS: atom_id res chain seq x y z
N MET A 1 -1.93 35.84 7.98
CA MET A 1 -2.81 34.89 7.27
C MET A 1 -3.00 33.69 8.19
N PRO A 2 -4.25 33.42 8.69
CA PRO A 2 -4.49 32.32 9.61
C PRO A 2 -4.52 31.00 8.86
N GLY A 3 -3.74 30.05 9.34
CA GLY A 3 -3.86 28.60 9.36
C GLY A 3 -4.67 27.88 8.26
N MET A 4 -4.18 27.86 7.00
CA MET A 4 -4.60 26.81 6.07
C MET A 4 -3.98 25.49 6.53
N LYS A 5 -4.81 24.60 7.09
CA LYS A 5 -4.42 23.22 7.39
C LYS A 5 -4.18 22.52 6.04
N SER A 6 -3.00 21.95 5.86
CA SER A 6 -2.70 21.08 4.71
C SER A 6 -3.77 19.98 4.60
N PRO A 7 -4.21 19.63 3.37
CA PRO A 7 -5.10 18.49 3.15
C PRO A 7 -4.48 17.23 3.76
N LYS A 8 -5.25 16.47 4.54
CA LYS A 8 -4.79 15.27 5.26
C LYS A 8 -4.30 14.13 4.34
N GLY A 9 -4.49 14.23 3.02
CA GLY A 9 -4.11 13.21 2.03
C GLY A 9 -2.71 13.34 1.41
N ALA A 10 -2.05 14.50 1.50
CA ALA A 10 -0.79 14.76 0.78
C ALA A 10 0.47 14.56 1.65
N ARG A 11 0.53 13.53 2.48
CA ARG A 11 1.76 13.15 3.23
C ARG A 11 2.54 12.06 2.51
N ALA A 12 3.13 12.37 1.37
CA ALA A 12 4.33 11.69 0.89
C ALA A 12 5.60 12.47 1.31
N ALA A 13 5.62 13.03 2.53
CA ALA A 13 6.88 13.44 3.15
C ALA A 13 7.57 12.15 3.61
N ILE A 14 8.88 12.04 3.33
CA ILE A 14 9.74 10.98 3.87
C ILE A 14 9.55 10.96 5.39
N GLU A 15 8.61 10.16 5.87
CA GLU A 15 8.38 9.96 7.29
C GLU A 15 9.61 9.26 7.85
N LYS A 16 10.26 9.89 8.82
CA LYS A 16 11.34 9.22 9.53
C LYS A 16 10.70 8.09 10.35
N PRO A 17 11.26 6.88 10.31
CA PRO A 17 10.75 5.79 11.15
C PRO A 17 10.80 6.25 12.62
N ALA A 18 9.69 6.05 13.32
CA ALA A 18 9.60 6.39 14.75
C ALA A 18 10.54 5.48 15.57
N ASN A 19 10.61 4.18 15.22
CA ASN A 19 11.39 3.14 15.90
C ASN A 19 12.33 2.38 14.96
N GLY A 20 13.12 3.07 14.14
CA GLY A 20 13.96 2.45 13.11
C GLY A 20 14.89 1.32 13.59
N LYS A 21 15.37 1.35 14.84
CA LYS A 21 16.20 0.27 15.42
C LYS A 21 15.39 -1.00 15.66
N GLU A 22 14.19 -0.90 16.16
CA GLU A 22 13.30 -2.04 16.41
C GLU A 22 12.83 -2.65 15.09
N THR A 23 12.43 -1.80 14.14
CA THR A 23 12.05 -2.21 12.78
C THR A 23 13.19 -2.97 12.09
N THR A 24 14.43 -2.48 12.18
CA THR A 24 15.61 -3.18 11.64
C THR A 24 15.80 -4.54 12.31
N LYS A 25 15.65 -4.62 13.65
CA LYS A 25 15.77 -5.88 14.38
C LYS A 25 14.69 -6.88 13.95
N LYS A 26 13.44 -6.43 13.78
CA LYS A 26 12.32 -7.26 13.29
C LYS A 26 12.59 -7.76 11.87
N LEU A 27 13.03 -6.88 10.96
CA LEU A 27 13.35 -7.23 9.57
C LEU A 27 14.45 -8.30 9.52
N ILE A 28 15.52 -8.13 10.29
CA ILE A 28 16.62 -9.11 10.32
C ILE A 28 16.15 -10.43 10.94
N LYS A 29 15.51 -10.39 12.12
CA LYS A 29 15.18 -11.58 12.90
C LYS A 29 14.09 -12.46 12.26
N HIS A 30 13.05 -11.84 11.68
CA HIS A 30 11.89 -12.58 11.17
C HIS A 30 11.94 -12.90 9.69
N TYR A 31 12.76 -12.14 8.92
CA TYR A 31 12.75 -12.28 7.46
C TYR A 31 14.13 -12.55 6.86
N LEU A 32 15.19 -11.82 7.26
CA LEU A 32 16.51 -11.96 6.64
C LEU A 32 17.33 -13.13 7.17
N ILE A 33 17.08 -13.57 8.40
CA ILE A 33 17.86 -14.65 9.03
C ILE A 33 17.72 -15.99 8.27
N ASP A 34 16.57 -16.22 7.66
CA ASP A 34 16.32 -17.42 6.86
C ASP A 34 17.21 -17.48 5.60
N TYR A 35 17.71 -16.32 5.15
CA TYR A 35 18.58 -16.16 3.98
C TYR A 35 20.04 -15.91 4.35
N LYS A 36 20.47 -16.19 5.60
CA LYS A 36 21.81 -15.90 6.10
C LYS A 36 22.95 -16.46 5.24
N TRP A 37 22.78 -17.67 4.69
CA TRP A 37 23.80 -18.28 3.82
C TRP A 37 23.90 -17.59 2.46
N GLN A 38 22.78 -17.20 1.89
CA GLN A 38 22.74 -16.44 0.64
C GLN A 38 23.33 -15.03 0.83
N LEU A 39 23.04 -14.37 1.95
CA LEU A 39 23.63 -13.08 2.31
C LEU A 39 25.15 -13.21 2.55
N LEU A 40 25.62 -14.32 3.15
CA LEU A 40 27.05 -14.59 3.31
C LEU A 40 27.73 -14.79 1.95
N ILE A 41 27.14 -15.59 1.06
CA ILE A 41 27.64 -15.78 -0.30
C ILE A 41 27.73 -14.43 -1.02
N MET A 42 26.65 -13.64 -0.99
CA MET A 42 26.61 -12.30 -1.56
C MET A 42 27.73 -11.42 -1.02
N LEU A 43 27.97 -11.43 0.29
CA LEU A 43 29.04 -10.67 0.95
C LEU A 43 30.42 -11.08 0.44
N ILE A 44 30.71 -12.39 0.38
CA ILE A 44 32.00 -12.90 -0.10
C ILE A 44 32.27 -12.47 -1.54
N PHE A 45 31.26 -12.62 -2.43
CA PHE A 45 31.40 -12.24 -3.83
C PHE A 45 31.45 -10.72 -4.02
N ALA A 46 30.75 -9.94 -3.17
CA ALA A 46 30.85 -8.49 -3.17
C ALA A 46 32.24 -7.99 -2.81
N VAL A 47 32.81 -8.54 -1.73
CA VAL A 47 34.19 -8.22 -1.30
C VAL A 47 35.17 -8.64 -2.36
N GLY A 48 35.06 -9.86 -2.89
CA GLY A 48 35.94 -10.38 -3.94
C GLY A 48 35.91 -9.54 -5.21
N SER A 49 34.73 -9.20 -5.73
CA SER A 49 34.56 -8.31 -6.88
C SER A 49 35.23 -6.96 -6.66
N THR A 50 35.02 -6.38 -5.47
CA THR A 50 35.58 -5.07 -5.10
C THR A 50 37.12 -5.14 -5.00
N VAL A 51 37.68 -6.17 -4.39
CA VAL A 51 39.14 -6.35 -4.29
C VAL A 51 39.79 -6.43 -5.67
N PHE A 52 39.26 -7.24 -6.58
CA PHE A 52 39.77 -7.32 -7.95
C PHE A 52 39.70 -5.99 -8.69
N THR A 53 38.63 -5.23 -8.49
CA THR A 53 38.48 -3.88 -9.09
C THR A 53 39.54 -2.91 -8.54
N ILE A 54 39.81 -2.95 -7.22
CA ILE A 54 40.77 -2.04 -6.56
C ILE A 54 42.22 -2.35 -6.95
N VAL A 55 42.57 -3.59 -7.23
CA VAL A 55 43.93 -3.97 -7.66
C VAL A 55 44.23 -3.50 -9.10
N GLY A 56 43.19 -3.31 -9.92
CA GLY A 56 43.33 -2.93 -11.33
C GLY A 56 44.21 -1.70 -11.59
N PRO A 57 44.00 -0.54 -10.92
CA PRO A 57 44.82 0.65 -11.11
C PRO A 57 46.32 0.43 -10.85
N LYS A 58 46.67 -0.43 -9.88
CA LYS A 58 48.09 -0.75 -9.59
C LYS A 58 48.73 -1.56 -10.72
N ILE A 59 48.03 -2.55 -11.26
CA ILE A 59 48.52 -3.36 -12.38
C ILE A 59 48.66 -2.48 -13.65
N LEU A 60 47.68 -1.61 -13.91
CA LEU A 60 47.77 -0.67 -15.02
C LEU A 60 48.97 0.30 -14.87
N GLY A 61 49.22 0.74 -13.63
CA GLY A 61 50.43 1.53 -13.32
C GLY A 61 51.72 0.81 -13.61
N ASN A 62 51.79 -0.50 -13.38
CA ASN A 62 52.98 -1.30 -13.75
C ASN A 62 53.21 -1.28 -15.28
N ALA A 63 52.12 -1.41 -16.07
CA ALA A 63 52.25 -1.31 -17.54
C ALA A 63 52.75 0.09 -17.96
N THR A 64 52.28 1.16 -17.32
CA THR A 64 52.77 2.53 -17.59
C THR A 64 54.26 2.68 -17.23
N THR A 65 54.70 2.08 -16.13
CA THR A 65 56.09 2.09 -15.71
C THR A 65 56.97 1.38 -16.75
N GLU A 66 56.56 0.21 -17.25
CA GLU A 66 57.30 -0.52 -18.28
C GLU A 66 57.41 0.26 -19.59
N ILE A 67 56.34 0.92 -20.01
CA ILE A 67 56.34 1.78 -21.20
C ILE A 67 57.29 2.95 -20.99
N PHE A 68 57.23 3.63 -19.84
CA PHE A 68 58.12 4.75 -19.52
C PHE A 68 59.60 4.33 -19.51
N ASN A 69 59.92 3.22 -18.80
CA ASN A 69 61.27 2.70 -18.73
C ASN A 69 61.78 2.28 -20.10
N GLY A 70 60.95 1.70 -20.96
CA GLY A 70 61.30 1.37 -22.34
C GLY A 70 61.61 2.59 -23.22
N ILE A 71 60.86 3.71 -23.03
CA ILE A 71 61.12 4.97 -23.73
C ILE A 71 62.47 5.57 -23.30
N VAL A 72 62.68 5.64 -21.97
CA VAL A 72 63.93 6.16 -21.41
C VAL A 72 65.11 5.27 -21.84
N GLY A 73 64.93 3.96 -21.79
CA GLY A 73 65.96 3.00 -22.28
C GLY A 73 66.28 3.19 -23.74
N LYS A 74 65.31 3.45 -24.61
CA LYS A 74 65.53 3.73 -26.02
C LYS A 74 66.32 5.04 -26.26
N ILE A 75 66.03 6.08 -25.47
CA ILE A 75 66.76 7.36 -25.52
C ILE A 75 68.21 7.16 -25.09
N SER A 76 68.46 6.23 -24.14
CA SER A 76 69.80 5.90 -23.63
C SER A 76 70.52 4.81 -24.45
N GLY A 77 70.00 4.47 -25.65
CA GLY A 77 70.63 3.49 -26.56
C GLY A 77 70.26 2.02 -26.30
N GLY A 78 69.25 1.73 -25.49
CA GLY A 78 68.81 0.37 -25.20
C GLY A 78 67.74 -0.16 -26.15
N THR A 79 67.17 -1.36 -25.82
CA THR A 79 66.24 -2.13 -26.68
C THR A 79 64.85 -1.53 -26.86
N GLY A 80 64.48 -0.50 -26.09
CA GLY A 80 63.16 0.14 -26.17
C GLY A 80 62.05 -0.55 -25.38
N ILE A 81 60.79 -0.39 -25.77
CA ILE A 81 59.61 -0.90 -25.04
C ILE A 81 59.47 -2.41 -25.29
N ASP A 82 59.38 -3.19 -24.22
CA ASP A 82 59.00 -4.61 -24.28
C ASP A 82 57.47 -4.76 -24.36
N PHE A 83 56.95 -4.76 -25.59
CA PHE A 83 55.51 -4.93 -25.85
C PHE A 83 54.98 -6.30 -25.40
N SER A 84 55.81 -7.34 -25.34
CA SER A 84 55.38 -8.65 -24.87
C SER A 84 55.07 -8.62 -23.37
N LYS A 85 55.91 -7.95 -22.58
CA LYS A 85 55.69 -7.74 -21.14
C LYS A 85 54.49 -6.86 -20.85
N VAL A 86 54.33 -5.76 -21.62
CA VAL A 86 53.16 -4.89 -21.51
C VAL A 86 51.88 -5.66 -21.84
N LEU A 87 51.86 -6.46 -22.92
CA LEU A 87 50.72 -7.31 -23.28
C LEU A 87 50.39 -8.31 -22.17
N GLY A 88 51.36 -8.96 -21.55
CA GLY A 88 51.16 -9.86 -20.41
C GLY A 88 50.49 -9.19 -19.22
N ILE A 89 50.91 -7.94 -18.89
CA ILE A 89 50.28 -7.16 -17.82
C ILE A 89 48.81 -6.79 -18.17
N LEU A 90 48.55 -6.40 -19.41
CA LEU A 90 47.18 -6.05 -19.85
C LEU A 90 46.25 -7.27 -19.91
N LEU A 91 46.75 -8.44 -20.33
CA LEU A 91 45.97 -9.69 -20.29
C LEU A 91 45.67 -10.12 -18.86
N THR A 92 46.62 -9.94 -17.93
CA THR A 92 46.35 -10.16 -16.50
C THR A 92 45.28 -9.24 -15.97
N LEU A 93 45.31 -7.95 -16.34
CA LEU A 93 44.28 -6.96 -15.96
C LEU A 93 42.90 -7.33 -16.53
N LEU A 94 42.84 -7.75 -17.79
CA LEU A 94 41.61 -8.20 -18.44
C LEU A 94 41.02 -9.42 -17.70
N GLY A 95 41.88 -10.42 -17.35
CA GLY A 95 41.48 -11.58 -16.57
C GLY A 95 40.87 -11.19 -15.18
N LEU A 96 41.55 -10.27 -14.48
CA LEU A 96 41.02 -9.76 -13.19
C LEU A 96 39.69 -9.06 -13.32
N TYR A 97 39.49 -8.24 -14.35
CA TYR A 97 38.18 -7.59 -14.58
C TYR A 97 37.09 -8.60 -14.97
N ALA A 98 37.43 -9.63 -15.76
CA ALA A 98 36.51 -10.71 -16.07
C ALA A 98 36.04 -11.46 -14.81
N ILE A 99 37.00 -11.80 -13.91
CA ILE A 99 36.67 -12.43 -12.62
C ILE A 99 35.85 -11.49 -11.73
N SER A 100 36.21 -10.20 -11.67
CA SER A 100 35.46 -9.21 -10.92
C SER A 100 34.01 -9.10 -11.41
N THR A 101 33.81 -9.07 -12.73
CA THR A 101 32.46 -9.01 -13.34
C THR A 101 31.67 -10.28 -13.03
N PHE A 102 32.31 -11.46 -13.11
CA PHE A 102 31.67 -12.74 -12.75
C PHE A 102 31.22 -12.76 -11.27
N PHE A 103 32.09 -12.27 -10.37
CA PHE A 103 31.74 -12.15 -8.95
C PHE A 103 30.58 -11.15 -8.72
N GLY A 104 30.61 -10.01 -9.41
CA GLY A 104 29.54 -9.03 -9.38
C GLY A 104 28.21 -9.61 -9.89
N TYR A 105 28.24 -10.45 -10.92
CA TYR A 105 27.06 -11.16 -11.41
C TYR A 105 26.47 -12.10 -10.35
N ILE A 106 27.29 -12.95 -9.72
CA ILE A 106 26.81 -13.87 -8.66
C ILE A 106 26.24 -13.08 -7.48
N GLN A 107 26.92 -12.01 -7.05
CA GLN A 107 26.46 -11.11 -6.01
C GLN A 107 25.08 -10.54 -6.34
N GLY A 108 24.90 -9.96 -7.53
CA GLY A 108 23.64 -9.35 -7.97
C GLY A 108 22.51 -10.38 -8.08
N PHE A 109 22.79 -11.53 -8.69
CA PHE A 109 21.81 -12.62 -8.81
C PHE A 109 21.34 -13.12 -7.43
N THR A 110 22.29 -13.33 -6.51
CA THR A 110 21.98 -13.82 -5.16
C THR A 110 21.14 -12.80 -4.39
N MET A 111 21.52 -11.52 -4.41
CA MET A 111 20.79 -10.47 -3.70
C MET A 111 19.40 -10.24 -4.27
N THR A 112 19.26 -10.24 -5.60
CA THR A 112 17.95 -10.13 -6.25
C THR A 112 17.05 -11.32 -5.90
N SER A 113 17.61 -12.55 -5.88
CA SER A 113 16.85 -13.74 -5.45
C SER A 113 16.35 -13.62 -4.01
N VAL A 114 17.17 -13.14 -3.08
CA VAL A 114 16.77 -12.90 -1.68
C VAL A 114 15.67 -11.85 -1.60
N ALA A 115 15.84 -10.71 -2.28
CA ALA A 115 14.86 -9.62 -2.28
C ALA A 115 13.51 -10.09 -2.82
N GLN A 116 13.46 -10.83 -3.92
CA GLN A 116 12.21 -11.34 -4.50
C GLN A 116 11.52 -12.40 -3.63
N LYS A 117 12.27 -13.29 -2.99
CA LYS A 117 11.71 -14.26 -2.03
C LYS A 117 11.11 -13.56 -0.81
N LEU A 118 11.79 -12.52 -0.31
CA LEU A 118 11.28 -11.68 0.77
C LEU A 118 9.97 -10.98 0.37
N THR A 119 9.93 -10.38 -0.82
CA THR A 119 8.73 -9.74 -1.38
C THR A 119 7.56 -10.69 -1.46
N TYR A 120 7.78 -11.88 -2.03
CA TYR A 120 6.76 -12.92 -2.11
C TYR A 120 6.19 -13.29 -0.73
N ARG A 121 7.07 -13.52 0.26
CA ARG A 121 6.68 -13.86 1.62
C ARG A 121 5.87 -12.73 2.27
N LEU A 122 6.34 -11.49 2.19
CA LEU A 122 5.63 -10.34 2.75
C LEU A 122 4.25 -10.14 2.13
N ARG A 123 4.14 -10.27 0.80
CA ARG A 123 2.83 -10.18 0.13
C ARG A 123 1.87 -11.27 0.59
N ASN A 124 2.38 -12.50 0.73
CA ASN A 124 1.58 -13.61 1.25
C ASN A 124 1.14 -13.36 2.69
N ASP A 125 2.05 -12.94 3.58
CA ASP A 125 1.75 -12.66 4.98
C ASP A 125 0.70 -11.55 5.12
N VAL A 126 0.81 -10.48 4.31
CA VAL A 126 -0.18 -9.40 4.27
C VAL A 126 -1.52 -9.87 3.72
N ALA A 127 -1.53 -10.68 2.65
CA ALA A 127 -2.78 -11.23 2.08
C ALA A 127 -3.50 -12.14 3.09
N VAL A 128 -2.77 -12.98 3.81
CA VAL A 128 -3.33 -13.81 4.89
C VAL A 128 -3.85 -12.94 6.03
N LYS A 129 -3.11 -11.87 6.39
CA LYS A 129 -3.49 -10.97 7.48
C LYS A 129 -4.77 -10.20 7.16
N ILE A 130 -4.94 -9.70 5.93
CA ILE A 130 -6.18 -9.02 5.49
C ILE A 130 -7.41 -9.86 5.80
N ASN A 131 -7.36 -11.17 5.56
CA ASN A 131 -8.49 -12.07 5.80
C ASN A 131 -8.72 -12.42 7.28
N LYS A 132 -7.80 -12.03 8.17
CA LYS A 132 -7.92 -12.28 9.62
C LYS A 132 -8.28 -11.02 10.42
N LEU A 133 -8.24 -9.86 9.80
CA LEU A 133 -8.52 -8.60 10.47
C LEU A 133 -10.01 -8.42 10.73
N PRO A 134 -10.39 -7.83 11.90
CA PRO A 134 -11.77 -7.54 12.23
C PRO A 134 -12.32 -6.40 11.36
N MET A 135 -13.63 -6.34 11.19
CA MET A 135 -14.30 -5.29 10.42
C MET A 135 -13.99 -3.88 10.96
N SER A 136 -13.77 -3.75 12.27
CA SER A 136 -13.39 -2.50 12.93
C SER A 136 -12.09 -1.89 12.41
N PHE A 137 -11.18 -2.69 11.87
CA PHE A 137 -9.97 -2.21 11.23
C PHE A 137 -10.29 -1.51 9.88
N PHE A 138 -11.14 -2.13 9.07
CA PHE A 138 -11.53 -1.60 7.75
C PHE A 138 -12.39 -0.34 7.86
N ASP A 139 -13.21 -0.22 8.91
CA ASP A 139 -13.99 1.00 9.16
C ASP A 139 -13.11 2.20 9.61
N LYS A 140 -11.90 1.95 10.14
CA LYS A 140 -10.94 2.98 10.58
C LYS A 140 -9.92 3.40 9.53
N LYS A 141 -9.63 2.53 8.55
CA LYS A 141 -8.62 2.73 7.52
C LYS A 141 -9.25 2.92 6.15
N THR A 142 -8.64 3.76 5.32
CA THR A 142 -9.08 3.89 3.92
C THR A 142 -8.57 2.73 3.07
N HIS A 143 -9.33 2.37 2.02
CA HIS A 143 -8.87 1.36 1.06
C HIS A 143 -7.51 1.70 0.45
N GLY A 144 -7.26 2.99 0.17
CA GLY A 144 -6.00 3.46 -0.38
C GLY A 144 -4.80 3.25 0.56
N GLU A 145 -4.98 3.41 1.88
CA GLU A 145 -3.92 3.11 2.86
C GLU A 145 -3.54 1.64 2.85
N ILE A 146 -4.52 0.74 2.84
CA ILE A 146 -4.28 -0.71 2.83
C ILE A 146 -3.62 -1.13 1.51
N LEU A 147 -4.14 -0.66 0.38
CA LEU A 147 -3.59 -0.95 -0.95
C LEU A 147 -2.14 -0.47 -1.06
N SER A 148 -1.83 0.73 -0.52
CA SER A 148 -0.46 1.27 -0.52
C SER A 148 0.53 0.39 0.22
N ILE A 149 0.13 -0.28 1.32
CA ILE A 149 0.99 -1.23 2.03
C ILE A 149 1.32 -2.43 1.16
N VAL A 150 0.31 -3.01 0.48
CA VAL A 150 0.46 -4.22 -0.35
C VAL A 150 1.30 -3.97 -1.60
N THR A 151 1.14 -2.80 -2.22
CA THR A 151 1.80 -2.46 -3.49
C THR A 151 3.06 -1.64 -3.28
N ASN A 152 2.93 -0.42 -2.76
CA ASN A 152 4.02 0.54 -2.73
C ASN A 152 5.06 0.25 -1.64
N ASP A 153 4.61 -0.06 -0.41
CA ASP A 153 5.54 -0.22 0.72
C ASP A 153 6.39 -1.49 0.60
N ILE A 154 5.79 -2.60 0.17
CA ILE A 154 6.51 -3.85 -0.03
C ILE A 154 7.52 -3.72 -1.18
N ASP A 155 7.13 -3.08 -2.29
CA ASP A 155 8.03 -2.87 -3.43
C ASP A 155 9.16 -1.90 -3.08
N MET A 156 8.86 -0.82 -2.34
CA MET A 156 9.87 0.10 -1.82
C MET A 156 10.87 -0.61 -0.90
N LEU A 157 10.39 -1.46 -0.01
CA LEU A 157 11.25 -2.26 0.86
C LEU A 157 12.18 -3.15 0.04
N SER A 158 11.64 -3.89 -0.92
CA SER A 158 12.37 -4.85 -1.74
C SER A 158 13.46 -4.19 -2.60
N GLN A 159 13.10 -3.14 -3.33
CA GLN A 159 14.02 -2.42 -4.22
C GLN A 159 15.13 -1.75 -3.42
N ASN A 160 14.78 -1.06 -2.34
CA ASN A 160 15.75 -0.35 -1.52
C ASN A 160 16.66 -1.31 -0.73
N LEU A 161 16.13 -2.46 -0.30
CA LEU A 161 16.93 -3.50 0.36
C LEU A 161 18.02 -4.02 -0.58
N ASN A 162 17.65 -4.41 -1.81
CA ASN A 162 18.59 -4.90 -2.82
C ASN A 162 19.69 -3.87 -3.10
N GLN A 163 19.30 -2.64 -3.39
CA GLN A 163 20.24 -1.57 -3.73
C GLN A 163 21.10 -1.14 -2.53
N SER A 164 20.50 -0.90 -1.36
CA SER A 164 21.20 -0.33 -0.22
C SER A 164 22.21 -1.29 0.40
N ILE A 165 21.86 -2.55 0.61
CA ILE A 165 22.78 -3.54 1.21
C ILE A 165 23.99 -3.73 0.31
N THR A 166 23.75 -3.97 -0.97
CA THR A 166 24.84 -4.15 -1.96
C THR A 166 25.76 -2.93 -1.97
N GLN A 167 25.20 -1.74 -2.05
CA GLN A 167 25.96 -0.51 -2.20
C GLN A 167 26.70 -0.11 -0.91
N ILE A 168 26.16 -0.37 0.27
CA ILE A 168 26.88 -0.17 1.54
C ILE A 168 28.13 -1.05 1.59
N ILE A 169 27.98 -2.35 1.32
CA ILE A 169 29.08 -3.31 1.38
C ILE A 169 30.17 -2.93 0.39
N THR A 170 29.83 -2.71 -0.87
CA THR A 170 30.81 -2.35 -1.90
C THR A 170 31.48 -1.00 -1.62
N SER A 171 30.73 0.01 -1.16
CA SER A 171 31.29 1.34 -0.83
C SER A 171 32.26 1.26 0.35
N VAL A 172 31.92 0.56 1.42
CA VAL A 172 32.81 0.39 2.58
C VAL A 172 34.07 -0.37 2.20
N CYS A 173 33.94 -1.48 1.46
CA CYS A 173 35.08 -2.25 0.98
C CYS A 173 35.97 -1.42 0.04
N THR A 174 35.36 -0.60 -0.84
CA THR A 174 36.08 0.28 -1.77
C THR A 174 36.86 1.36 -1.01
N ILE A 175 36.28 2.03 -0.04
CA ILE A 175 36.96 3.06 0.77
C ILE A 175 38.14 2.47 1.51
N ILE A 176 37.93 1.35 2.21
CA ILE A 176 39.00 0.69 2.98
C ILE A 176 40.11 0.18 2.05
N GLY A 177 39.72 -0.51 0.98
CA GLY A 177 40.69 -1.10 0.07
C GLY A 177 41.50 -0.04 -0.70
N ILE A 178 40.87 1.04 -1.18
CA ILE A 178 41.59 2.16 -1.82
C ILE A 178 42.56 2.81 -0.84
N LEU A 179 42.12 3.07 0.42
CA LEU A 179 42.98 3.66 1.44
C LEU A 179 44.21 2.80 1.69
N ILE A 180 44.05 1.49 1.81
CA ILE A 180 45.18 0.54 1.96
C ILE A 180 46.11 0.65 0.74
N MET A 181 45.58 0.63 -0.48
CA MET A 181 46.37 0.70 -1.69
C MET A 181 47.15 2.03 -1.82
N MET A 182 46.51 3.16 -1.46
CA MET A 182 47.16 4.48 -1.44
C MET A 182 48.33 4.49 -0.43
N LEU A 183 48.12 3.97 0.79
CA LEU A 183 49.16 3.87 1.81
C LEU A 183 50.33 2.98 1.37
N THR A 184 50.12 1.92 0.60
CA THR A 184 51.19 1.06 0.06
C THR A 184 52.01 1.76 -1.01
N ILE A 185 51.48 2.80 -1.67
CA ILE A 185 52.24 3.57 -2.70
C ILE A 185 53.04 4.68 -2.03
N SER A 186 52.37 5.57 -1.26
CA SER A 186 53.02 6.68 -0.58
C SER A 186 52.15 7.24 0.53
N VAL A 187 52.66 7.22 1.75
CA VAL A 187 51.98 7.80 2.92
C VAL A 187 51.80 9.31 2.75
N THR A 188 52.83 9.99 2.24
CA THR A 188 52.80 11.46 2.06
C THR A 188 51.73 11.90 1.08
N MET A 189 51.64 11.20 -0.09
CA MET A 189 50.59 11.48 -1.07
C MET A 189 49.18 11.19 -0.53
N THR A 190 49.05 10.13 0.27
CA THR A 190 47.79 9.76 0.92
C THR A 190 47.33 10.84 1.89
N LEU A 191 48.22 11.39 2.70
CA LEU A 191 47.90 12.48 3.62
C LEU A 191 47.40 13.74 2.87
N VAL A 192 48.09 14.12 1.78
CA VAL A 192 47.65 15.26 0.94
C VAL A 192 46.25 15.01 0.36
N SER A 193 45.97 13.81 -0.15
CA SER A 193 44.64 13.47 -0.66
C SER A 193 43.58 13.47 0.43
N LEU A 194 43.89 13.00 1.64
CA LEU A 194 42.99 12.94 2.76
C LEU A 194 42.60 14.34 3.28
N ILE A 195 43.46 15.36 3.17
CA ILE A 195 43.13 16.75 3.56
C ILE A 195 41.97 17.32 2.74
N ILE A 196 41.84 16.93 1.50
CA ILE A 196 40.82 17.45 0.57
C ILE A 196 39.42 16.93 0.96
N VAL A 197 39.32 15.75 1.55
CA VAL A 197 38.04 15.13 1.92
C VAL A 197 37.29 15.96 3.00
N PRO A 198 37.86 16.31 4.15
CA PRO A 198 37.14 17.12 5.13
C PRO A 198 36.83 18.53 4.62
N LEU A 199 37.68 19.10 3.75
CA LEU A 199 37.43 20.40 3.15
C LEU A 199 36.22 20.38 2.21
N SER A 200 36.12 19.37 1.34
CA SER A 200 34.96 19.16 0.47
C SER A 200 33.70 18.89 1.30
N PHE A 201 33.78 18.06 2.34
CA PHE A 201 32.65 17.76 3.23
C PHE A 201 32.11 19.01 3.95
N PHE A 202 33.00 19.89 4.41
CA PHE A 202 32.61 21.14 5.04
C PHE A 202 31.78 22.04 4.11
N ILE A 203 32.22 22.20 2.86
CA ILE A 203 31.52 23.03 1.86
C ILE A 203 30.19 22.37 1.47
N ILE A 204 30.16 21.05 1.25
CA ILE A 204 28.94 20.32 0.96
C ILE A 204 27.92 20.51 2.09
N ARG A 205 28.34 20.42 3.36
CA ARG A 205 27.45 20.64 4.51
C ARG A 205 26.77 22.01 4.48
N ILE A 206 27.49 23.06 4.06
CA ILE A 206 26.92 24.41 3.91
C ILE A 206 25.86 24.42 2.80
N VAL A 207 26.17 23.84 1.63
CA VAL A 207 25.24 23.75 0.48
C VAL A 207 24.00 22.98 0.85
N VAL A 208 24.14 21.78 1.44
CA VAL A 208 23.03 20.93 1.87
C VAL A 208 22.13 21.68 2.87
N LYS A 209 22.70 22.33 3.89
CA LYS A 209 21.92 23.08 4.89
C LYS A 209 21.09 24.20 4.24
N LYS A 210 21.63 24.90 3.23
CA LYS A 210 20.89 25.92 2.48
C LYS A 210 19.83 25.30 1.54
N SER A 211 20.16 24.21 0.85
CA SER A 211 19.26 23.52 -0.08
C SER A 211 18.04 22.94 0.64
N GLN A 212 18.23 22.32 1.82
CA GLN A 212 17.13 21.71 2.60
C GLN A 212 15.98 22.69 2.90
N LYS A 213 16.27 23.97 3.15
CA LYS A 213 15.23 24.99 3.35
C LYS A 213 14.32 25.16 2.13
N TYR A 214 14.92 25.16 0.94
CA TYR A 214 14.15 25.32 -0.31
C TYR A 214 13.50 24.00 -0.72
N PHE A 215 14.14 22.87 -0.46
CA PHE A 215 13.57 21.55 -0.68
C PHE A 215 12.28 21.33 0.14
N LYS A 216 12.29 21.71 1.43
CA LYS A 216 11.08 21.66 2.25
C LYS A 216 9.97 22.52 1.67
N LYS A 217 10.28 23.78 1.28
CA LYS A 217 9.30 24.66 0.63
C LYS A 217 8.77 24.08 -0.69
N GLN A 218 9.63 23.47 -1.47
CA GLN A 218 9.23 22.79 -2.71
C GLN A 218 8.24 21.67 -2.43
N GLN A 219 8.47 20.84 -1.41
CA GLN A 219 7.55 19.77 -1.01
C GLN A 219 6.22 20.33 -0.51
N ASP A 220 6.26 21.37 0.32
CA ASP A 220 5.04 22.01 0.84
C ASP A 220 4.19 22.56 -0.32
N TYR A 221 4.80 23.30 -1.27
CA TYR A 221 4.06 23.85 -2.41
C TYR A 221 3.62 22.78 -3.42
N LEU A 222 4.39 21.69 -3.59
CA LEU A 222 3.96 20.55 -4.41
C LEU A 222 2.71 19.89 -3.83
N ALA A 223 2.66 19.73 -2.50
CA ALA A 223 1.48 19.20 -1.82
C ALA A 223 0.25 20.12 -2.00
N TYR A 224 0.43 21.46 -1.95
CA TYR A 224 -0.65 22.40 -2.23
C TYR A 224 -1.15 22.31 -3.68
N VAL A 225 -0.23 22.25 -4.64
CA VAL A 225 -0.60 22.14 -6.06
C VAL A 225 -1.33 20.83 -6.33
N ASN A 226 -0.86 19.70 -5.79
CA ASN A 226 -1.53 18.42 -5.95
C ASN A 226 -2.92 18.41 -5.30
N GLY A 227 -3.06 18.95 -4.08
CA GLY A 227 -4.36 19.07 -3.42
C GLY A 227 -5.34 19.96 -4.18
N LEU A 228 -4.87 21.06 -4.77
CA LEU A 228 -5.71 21.92 -5.60
C LEU A 228 -6.16 21.21 -6.87
N VAL A 229 -5.26 20.47 -7.54
CA VAL A 229 -5.61 19.68 -8.74
C VAL A 229 -6.64 18.60 -8.42
N GLU A 230 -6.49 17.91 -7.27
CA GLU A 230 -7.45 16.90 -6.81
C GLU A 230 -8.83 17.52 -6.51
N GLU A 231 -8.86 18.68 -5.83
CA GLU A 231 -10.08 19.43 -5.54
C GLU A 231 -10.76 19.92 -6.82
N ASP A 232 -9.99 20.55 -7.73
CA ASP A 232 -10.50 21.08 -8.99
C ASP A 232 -11.02 19.97 -9.92
N TYR A 233 -10.32 18.83 -9.97
CA TYR A 233 -10.74 17.67 -10.76
C TYR A 233 -12.02 17.05 -10.22
N SER A 234 -12.09 16.85 -8.91
CA SER A 234 -13.27 16.27 -8.25
C SER A 234 -14.49 17.21 -8.31
N GLY A 235 -14.24 18.52 -8.25
CA GLY A 235 -15.27 19.58 -8.33
C GLY A 235 -15.47 20.18 -9.72
N HIS A 236 -14.97 19.53 -10.80
CA HIS A 236 -14.92 20.13 -12.14
C HIS A 236 -16.30 20.59 -12.64
N ASP A 237 -17.34 19.80 -12.46
CA ASP A 237 -18.70 20.14 -12.86
C ASP A 237 -19.19 21.40 -12.14
N VAL A 238 -18.88 21.51 -10.83
CA VAL A 238 -19.25 22.68 -10.02
C VAL A 238 -18.52 23.94 -10.52
N ILE A 239 -17.21 23.82 -10.82
CA ILE A 239 -16.42 24.92 -11.36
C ILE A 239 -17.04 25.41 -12.67
N ARG A 240 -17.44 24.49 -13.56
CA ARG A 240 -18.07 24.79 -14.86
C ARG A 240 -19.44 25.46 -14.71
N VAL A 241 -20.32 24.89 -13.88
CA VAL A 241 -21.68 25.43 -13.66
C VAL A 241 -21.63 26.87 -13.11
N PHE A 242 -20.64 27.16 -12.25
CA PHE A 242 -20.49 28.49 -11.65
C PHE A 242 -19.53 29.43 -12.40
N ASN A 243 -18.99 29.02 -13.56
CA ASN A 243 -18.03 29.78 -14.38
C ASN A 243 -16.83 30.31 -13.57
N ARG A 244 -16.20 29.41 -12.77
CA ARG A 244 -15.09 29.77 -11.86
C ARG A 244 -13.71 29.38 -12.38
N GLU A 245 -13.57 28.96 -13.64
CA GLU A 245 -12.33 28.48 -14.24
C GLU A 245 -11.18 29.49 -14.12
N ASN A 246 -11.46 30.76 -14.39
CA ASN A 246 -10.42 31.79 -14.30
C ASN A 246 -9.87 31.96 -12.89
N LYS A 247 -10.72 31.86 -11.87
CA LYS A 247 -10.32 31.95 -10.46
C LYS A 247 -9.45 30.75 -10.06
N THR A 248 -9.83 29.55 -10.48
CA THR A 248 -9.08 28.31 -10.26
C THR A 248 -7.70 28.38 -10.91
N ILE A 249 -7.62 28.84 -12.18
CA ILE A 249 -6.35 29.02 -12.90
C ILE A 249 -5.47 30.07 -12.20
N GLU A 250 -6.04 31.17 -11.71
CA GLU A 250 -5.28 32.20 -10.97
C GLU A 250 -4.68 31.62 -9.68
N GLU A 251 -5.46 30.85 -8.93
CA GLU A 251 -5.00 30.20 -7.69
C GLU A 251 -3.92 29.15 -7.96
N PHE A 252 -4.12 28.30 -8.96
CA PHE A 252 -3.10 27.35 -9.42
C PHE A 252 -1.79 28.07 -9.80
N ASN A 253 -1.86 29.11 -10.61
CA ASN A 253 -0.69 29.86 -11.04
C ASN A 253 0.05 30.52 -9.87
N ARG A 254 -0.64 30.98 -8.85
CA ARG A 254 -0.05 31.52 -7.62
C ARG A 254 0.81 30.48 -6.91
N PHE A 255 0.28 29.29 -6.65
CA PHE A 255 1.02 28.21 -5.97
C PHE A 255 2.10 27.62 -6.86
N ASN A 256 1.84 27.45 -8.16
CA ASN A 256 2.81 26.94 -9.12
C ASN A 256 4.02 27.88 -9.27
N LYS A 257 3.83 29.20 -9.21
CA LYS A 257 4.92 30.17 -9.21
C LYS A 257 5.82 30.07 -7.98
N GLU A 258 5.25 29.84 -6.80
CA GLU A 258 6.03 29.64 -5.58
C GLU A 258 6.73 28.26 -5.57
N LEU A 259 6.07 27.22 -6.10
CA LEU A 259 6.68 25.91 -6.37
C LEU A 259 7.89 26.06 -7.30
N TYR A 260 7.72 26.74 -8.44
CA TYR A 260 8.82 27.03 -9.39
C TYR A 260 10.01 27.70 -8.71
N LYS A 261 9.78 28.80 -7.97
CA LYS A 261 10.87 29.52 -7.27
C LYS A 261 11.60 28.64 -6.25
N SER A 262 10.87 27.83 -5.53
CA SER A 262 11.42 26.94 -4.51
C SER A 262 12.17 25.77 -5.15
N ALA A 263 11.61 25.17 -6.18
CA ALA A 263 12.20 24.07 -6.94
C ALA A 263 13.48 24.53 -7.66
N TRP A 264 13.44 25.69 -8.32
CA TRP A 264 14.64 26.23 -9.01
C TRP A 264 15.81 26.40 -8.03
N LYS A 265 15.57 27.03 -6.86
CA LYS A 265 16.61 27.24 -5.84
C LYS A 265 17.10 25.94 -5.24
N SER A 266 16.19 25.00 -4.97
CA SER A 266 16.53 23.68 -4.46
C SER A 266 17.39 22.90 -5.44
N GLN A 267 16.98 22.84 -6.71
CA GLN A 267 17.69 22.13 -7.77
C GLN A 267 19.03 22.77 -8.13
N PHE A 268 19.09 24.11 -8.20
CA PHE A 268 20.34 24.81 -8.42
C PHE A 268 21.37 24.51 -7.33
N LEU A 269 20.98 24.64 -6.03
CA LEU A 269 21.89 24.35 -4.93
C LEU A 269 22.30 22.89 -4.89
N SER A 270 21.37 21.97 -5.12
CA SER A 270 21.68 20.54 -5.18
C SER A 270 22.57 20.20 -6.38
N GLY A 271 22.32 20.83 -7.54
CA GLY A 271 23.10 20.65 -8.74
C GLY A 271 24.55 21.15 -8.63
N LEU A 272 24.83 22.11 -7.73
CA LEU A 272 26.21 22.56 -7.45
C LEU A 272 27.07 21.50 -6.75
N MET A 273 26.48 20.48 -6.15
CA MET A 273 27.25 19.46 -5.39
C MET A 273 28.23 18.73 -6.30
N PHE A 274 27.80 18.30 -7.48
CA PHE A 274 28.65 17.56 -8.40
C PHE A 274 29.83 18.40 -8.95
N PRO A 275 29.62 19.64 -9.46
CA PRO A 275 30.73 20.53 -9.84
C PRO A 275 31.72 20.84 -8.71
N ILE A 276 31.21 21.06 -7.49
CA ILE A 276 32.07 21.31 -6.31
C ILE A 276 32.93 20.09 -6.00
N MET A 277 32.36 18.88 -6.00
CA MET A 277 33.11 17.65 -5.79
C MET A 277 34.17 17.43 -6.86
N ASN A 278 33.84 17.67 -8.12
CA ASN A 278 34.79 17.58 -9.22
C ASN A 278 35.92 18.61 -9.11
N PHE A 279 35.60 19.84 -8.68
CA PHE A 279 36.61 20.87 -8.44
C PHE A 279 37.62 20.39 -7.38
N PHE A 280 37.16 19.92 -6.22
CA PHE A 280 38.06 19.39 -5.19
C PHE A 280 38.80 18.14 -5.62
N GLY A 281 38.16 17.26 -6.37
CA GLY A 281 38.83 16.11 -7.00
C GLY A 281 39.98 16.53 -7.93
N ASN A 282 39.75 17.59 -8.72
CA ASN A 282 40.79 18.12 -9.62
C ASN A 282 41.90 18.86 -8.84
N VAL A 283 41.60 19.57 -7.76
CA VAL A 283 42.61 20.15 -6.87
C VAL A 283 43.48 19.03 -6.28
N GLY A 284 42.85 17.92 -5.84
CA GLY A 284 43.57 16.73 -5.40
C GLY A 284 44.44 16.11 -6.47
N TYR A 285 43.91 16.01 -7.69
CA TYR A 285 44.70 15.54 -8.83
C TYR A 285 45.95 16.39 -9.05
N VAL A 286 45.85 17.71 -9.05
CA VAL A 286 46.97 18.63 -9.21
C VAL A 286 47.99 18.45 -8.08
N GLY A 287 47.55 18.38 -6.82
CA GLY A 287 48.40 18.14 -5.67
C GLY A 287 49.16 16.82 -5.77
N VAL A 288 48.47 15.74 -6.15
CA VAL A 288 49.04 14.42 -6.39
C VAL A 288 50.05 14.43 -7.56
N ALA A 289 49.73 15.13 -8.65
CA ALA A 289 50.63 15.23 -9.80
C ALA A 289 51.95 15.96 -9.48
N ILE A 290 51.84 17.10 -8.76
CA ILE A 290 53.04 17.86 -8.33
C ILE A 290 53.89 17.07 -7.37
N LEU A 291 53.28 16.56 -6.26
CA LEU A 291 54.02 15.80 -5.25
C LEU A 291 54.55 14.48 -5.80
N GLY A 292 53.71 13.79 -6.62
CA GLY A 292 54.09 12.54 -7.28
C GLY A 292 55.25 12.73 -8.26
N GLY A 293 55.25 13.82 -9.06
CA GLY A 293 56.36 14.18 -9.95
C GLY A 293 57.65 14.45 -9.17
N TYR A 294 57.57 15.18 -8.06
CA TYR A 294 58.68 15.40 -7.17
C TYR A 294 59.25 14.10 -6.58
N LEU A 295 58.42 13.22 -6.03
CA LEU A 295 58.85 11.94 -5.47
C LEU A 295 59.38 10.98 -6.55
N ALA A 296 58.85 11.02 -7.75
CA ALA A 296 59.36 10.24 -8.89
C ALA A 296 60.72 10.75 -9.36
N SER A 297 60.98 12.06 -9.36
CA SER A 297 62.28 12.64 -9.70
C SER A 297 63.38 12.24 -8.67
N GLN A 298 62.99 11.97 -7.44
CA GLN A 298 63.85 11.45 -6.38
C GLN A 298 64.01 9.93 -6.43
N GLY A 299 63.33 9.23 -7.35
CA GLY A 299 63.38 7.78 -7.47
C GLY A 299 62.60 7.02 -6.36
N ILE A 300 61.81 7.72 -5.52
CA ILE A 300 61.06 7.13 -4.40
C ILE A 300 59.85 6.34 -4.91
N ILE A 301 59.18 6.82 -5.98
CA ILE A 301 58.03 6.18 -6.61
C ILE A 301 58.22 6.13 -8.13
N THR A 302 57.47 5.25 -8.81
CA THR A 302 57.49 5.15 -10.28
C THR A 302 56.43 6.05 -10.92
N VAL A 303 56.58 6.34 -12.23
CA VAL A 303 55.57 7.09 -12.99
C VAL A 303 54.19 6.37 -13.00
N GLY A 304 54.21 5.04 -13.07
CA GLY A 304 52.99 4.24 -12.96
C GLY A 304 52.31 4.35 -11.59
N ASN A 305 53.08 4.53 -10.51
CA ASN A 305 52.51 4.79 -9.17
C ASN A 305 51.75 6.11 -9.12
N ILE A 306 52.21 7.16 -9.84
CA ILE A 306 51.49 8.42 -9.95
C ILE A 306 50.15 8.18 -10.64
N GLN A 307 50.13 7.47 -11.76
CA GLN A 307 48.91 7.13 -12.48
C GLN A 307 47.93 6.33 -11.61
N SER A 308 48.43 5.28 -10.93
CA SER A 308 47.60 4.48 -10.01
C SER A 308 46.97 5.33 -8.91
N PHE A 309 47.78 6.23 -8.32
CA PHE A 309 47.34 7.11 -7.26
C PHE A 309 46.26 8.11 -7.73
N ILE A 310 46.41 8.66 -8.92
CA ILE A 310 45.37 9.53 -9.54
C ILE A 310 44.07 8.78 -9.71
N GLN A 311 44.09 7.52 -10.17
CA GLN A 311 42.90 6.70 -10.28
C GLN A 311 42.27 6.41 -8.92
N TYR A 312 43.07 6.05 -7.91
CA TYR A 312 42.57 5.85 -6.56
C TYR A 312 41.94 7.11 -5.97
N ASN A 313 42.55 8.28 -6.17
CA ASN A 313 41.97 9.55 -5.70
C ASN A 313 40.59 9.83 -6.32
N LYS A 314 40.41 9.55 -7.62
CA LYS A 314 39.11 9.67 -8.29
C LYS A 314 38.07 8.67 -7.77
N GLN A 315 38.49 7.40 -7.58
CA GLN A 315 37.59 6.35 -7.09
C GLN A 315 37.26 6.46 -5.61
N PHE A 316 38.04 7.18 -4.81
CA PHE A 316 37.82 7.34 -3.37
C PHE A 316 36.60 8.23 -3.04
N VAL A 317 36.33 9.24 -3.86
CA VAL A 317 35.26 10.22 -3.62
C VAL A 317 33.88 9.63 -3.93
N GLN A 318 33.76 8.77 -4.92
CA GLN A 318 32.48 8.22 -5.36
C GLN A 318 31.73 7.41 -4.28
N PRO A 319 32.34 6.47 -3.55
CA PRO A 319 31.66 5.72 -2.48
C PRO A 319 31.15 6.60 -1.33
N ILE A 320 31.86 7.70 -1.02
CA ILE A 320 31.44 8.65 0.01
C ILE A 320 30.10 9.29 -0.35
N ASN A 321 29.95 9.70 -1.61
CA ASN A 321 28.68 10.24 -2.11
C ASN A 321 27.57 9.19 -2.09
N GLN A 322 27.86 7.95 -2.46
CA GLN A 322 26.91 6.84 -2.44
C GLN A 322 26.39 6.56 -1.03
N ILE A 323 27.25 6.50 -0.02
CA ILE A 323 26.85 6.30 1.37
C ILE A 323 25.90 7.43 1.84
N SER A 324 26.16 8.67 1.42
CA SER A 324 25.28 9.80 1.77
C SER A 324 23.89 9.68 1.16
N GLN A 325 23.78 9.20 -0.08
CA GLN A 325 22.50 8.96 -0.76
C GLN A 325 21.72 7.79 -0.13
N ILE A 326 22.42 6.71 0.22
CA ILE A 326 21.83 5.51 0.84
C ILE A 326 21.15 5.86 2.17
N SER A 327 21.65 6.83 2.91
CA SER A 327 21.05 7.21 4.21
C SER A 327 19.58 7.64 4.08
N ALA A 328 19.22 8.36 3.03
CA ALA A 328 17.82 8.74 2.76
C ALA A 328 16.97 7.55 2.32
N THR A 329 17.52 6.72 1.41
CA THR A 329 16.86 5.50 0.92
C THR A 329 16.61 4.50 2.05
N LEU A 330 17.57 4.34 2.96
CA LEU A 330 17.43 3.49 4.13
C LEU A 330 16.33 3.99 5.09
N GLN A 331 16.21 5.30 5.30
CA GLN A 331 15.13 5.86 6.12
C GLN A 331 13.75 5.58 5.49
N SER A 332 13.59 5.79 4.18
CA SER A 332 12.35 5.48 3.47
C SER A 332 12.00 3.99 3.53
N MET A 333 13.01 3.11 3.35
CA MET A 333 12.86 1.67 3.47
C MET A 333 12.39 1.26 4.88
N LEU A 334 12.99 1.83 5.92
CA LEU A 334 12.61 1.54 7.30
C LEU A 334 11.22 2.07 7.65
N ALA A 335 10.81 3.21 7.11
CA ALA A 335 9.45 3.72 7.28
C ALA A 335 8.41 2.83 6.60
N ALA A 336 8.68 2.33 5.39
CA ALA A 336 7.84 1.34 4.72
C ALA A 336 7.76 0.03 5.52
N ALA A 337 8.90 -0.48 6.01
CA ALA A 337 8.95 -1.67 6.85
C ALA A 337 8.15 -1.48 8.16
N GLU A 338 8.20 -0.32 8.78
CA GLU A 338 7.45 0.00 10.00
C GLU A 338 5.93 -0.04 9.74
N ARG A 339 5.46 0.49 8.61
CA ARG A 339 4.04 0.41 8.22
C ARG A 339 3.60 -1.03 7.94
N ILE A 340 4.44 -1.80 7.21
CA ILE A 340 4.15 -3.23 6.94
C ILE A 340 4.06 -4.02 8.24
N PHE A 341 5.03 -3.85 9.16
CA PHE A 341 5.02 -4.57 10.44
C PHE A 341 3.89 -4.11 11.35
N GLY A 342 3.59 -2.80 11.39
CA GLY A 342 2.42 -2.29 12.10
C GLY A 342 1.12 -2.93 11.62
N PHE A 343 0.98 -3.10 10.30
CA PHE A 343 -0.16 -3.80 9.73
C PHE A 343 -0.21 -5.31 10.09
N LEU A 344 0.93 -5.99 10.05
CA LEU A 344 1.01 -7.42 10.39
C LEU A 344 0.81 -7.70 11.89
N GLU A 345 1.11 -6.73 12.74
CA GLU A 345 0.97 -6.81 14.20
C GLU A 345 -0.41 -6.35 14.71
N GLU A 346 -1.29 -5.83 13.85
CA GLU A 346 -2.68 -5.54 14.23
C GLU A 346 -3.35 -6.79 14.79
N ASP A 347 -4.27 -6.62 15.70
CA ASP A 347 -4.98 -7.75 16.33
C ASP A 347 -5.86 -8.48 15.30
N ASP A 348 -5.80 -9.80 15.31
CA ASP A 348 -6.69 -10.65 14.52
C ASP A 348 -8.13 -10.57 15.07
N GLU A 349 -9.14 -10.87 14.23
CA GLU A 349 -10.51 -11.09 14.70
C GLU A 349 -10.50 -12.15 15.81
N ALA A 350 -11.25 -11.91 16.90
CA ALA A 350 -11.27 -12.81 18.05
C ALA A 350 -11.52 -14.25 17.60
N ARG A 351 -10.80 -15.20 18.19
CA ARG A 351 -10.97 -16.62 17.85
C ARG A 351 -12.37 -17.12 18.16
N ASP A 352 -12.88 -17.99 17.31
CA ASP A 352 -14.13 -18.70 17.58
C ASP A 352 -13.98 -19.62 18.78
N VAL A 353 -15.10 -19.91 19.45
CA VAL A 353 -15.15 -20.86 20.56
C VAL A 353 -14.78 -22.27 20.10
N GLU A 354 -14.09 -23.03 20.95
CA GLU A 354 -13.69 -24.40 20.63
C GLU A 354 -14.92 -25.36 20.60
N ASN A 355 -15.84 -25.22 21.57
CA ASN A 355 -17.10 -25.95 21.62
C ASN A 355 -18.22 -25.07 21.06
N PHE A 356 -18.46 -25.15 19.75
CA PHE A 356 -19.46 -24.37 19.05
C PHE A 356 -20.78 -25.13 18.89
N VAL A 357 -21.86 -24.35 18.82
CA VAL A 357 -23.21 -24.86 18.50
C VAL A 357 -23.30 -25.08 17.00
N SER A 358 -23.83 -26.27 16.58
CA SER A 358 -24.12 -26.50 15.16
C SER A 358 -25.29 -25.64 14.70
N THR A 359 -25.23 -25.20 13.47
CA THR A 359 -26.34 -24.48 12.79
C THR A 359 -27.38 -25.42 12.19
N ASP A 360 -27.14 -26.73 12.22
CA ASP A 360 -28.05 -27.72 11.67
C ASP A 360 -29.36 -27.81 12.50
N GLY A 361 -30.47 -27.71 11.79
CA GLY A 361 -31.80 -27.78 12.41
C GLY A 361 -32.32 -26.47 13.00
N LEU A 362 -31.52 -25.40 12.98
CA LEU A 362 -32.00 -24.09 13.40
C LEU A 362 -33.03 -23.54 12.40
N VAL A 363 -34.05 -22.86 12.91
CA VAL A 363 -35.14 -22.32 12.09
C VAL A 363 -34.99 -20.84 11.81
N GLY A 364 -34.45 -20.05 12.75
CA GLY A 364 -34.17 -18.63 12.53
C GLY A 364 -35.00 -17.67 13.41
N ASN A 365 -35.37 -18.11 14.64
CA ASN A 365 -35.87 -17.17 15.64
C ASN A 365 -34.73 -16.30 16.14
N VAL A 366 -34.93 -14.99 16.23
CA VAL A 366 -33.92 -14.04 16.68
C VAL A 366 -34.43 -13.27 17.89
N GLU A 367 -33.61 -13.18 18.94
CA GLU A 367 -33.93 -12.42 20.14
C GLU A 367 -32.76 -11.49 20.49
N PHE A 368 -33.08 -10.22 20.68
CA PHE A 368 -32.14 -9.22 21.18
C PHE A 368 -32.49 -8.96 22.64
N ASN A 369 -31.55 -9.25 23.53
CA ASN A 369 -31.73 -9.14 24.97
C ASN A 369 -30.86 -8.00 25.50
N HIS A 370 -31.46 -6.82 25.73
CA HIS A 370 -30.80 -5.65 26.29
C HIS A 370 -29.43 -5.35 25.65
N VAL A 371 -29.40 -5.25 24.31
CA VAL A 371 -28.17 -5.05 23.55
C VAL A 371 -27.69 -3.62 23.65
N HIS A 372 -26.43 -3.46 24.11
CA HIS A 372 -25.73 -2.19 24.17
C HIS A 372 -24.49 -2.26 23.29
N PHE A 373 -24.25 -1.21 22.51
CA PHE A 373 -23.10 -1.17 21.62
C PHE A 373 -22.64 0.25 21.26
N GLY A 374 -21.31 0.40 21.20
CA GLY A 374 -20.62 1.57 20.63
C GLY A 374 -19.37 1.15 19.88
N TYR A 375 -19.04 1.83 18.78
CA TYR A 375 -17.79 1.58 18.03
C TYR A 375 -16.54 2.03 18.80
N THR A 376 -16.71 2.93 19.76
CA THR A 376 -15.69 3.41 20.70
C THR A 376 -16.32 3.50 22.08
N ASP A 377 -15.51 3.39 23.12
CA ASP A 377 -15.99 3.47 24.51
C ASP A 377 -16.67 4.80 24.84
N ASP A 378 -16.31 5.87 24.11
CA ASP A 378 -16.83 7.23 24.34
C ASP A 378 -18.19 7.49 23.68
N LYS A 379 -18.65 6.65 22.74
CA LYS A 379 -19.86 6.89 21.95
C LYS A 379 -20.71 5.64 21.82
N ILE A 380 -21.74 5.57 22.64
CA ILE A 380 -22.79 4.54 22.53
C ILE A 380 -23.67 4.87 21.31
N ILE A 381 -23.96 3.86 20.50
CA ILE A 381 -24.79 3.93 19.29
C ILE A 381 -26.10 3.17 19.48
N ILE A 382 -26.08 2.07 20.22
CA ILE A 382 -27.24 1.28 20.62
C ILE A 382 -27.29 1.30 22.15
N ASN A 383 -28.34 1.90 22.73
CA ASN A 383 -28.40 2.12 24.17
C ASN A 383 -29.05 0.92 24.91
N ASP A 384 -30.25 0.48 24.44
CA ASP A 384 -30.94 -0.71 24.99
C ASP A 384 -31.88 -1.29 23.93
N PHE A 385 -31.32 -2.12 23.05
CA PHE A 385 -32.09 -2.73 21.98
C PHE A 385 -32.66 -4.07 22.45
N ASN A 386 -34.01 -4.17 22.55
CA ASN A 386 -34.72 -5.35 23.02
C ASN A 386 -35.86 -5.70 22.05
N ALA A 387 -35.77 -6.86 21.38
CA ALA A 387 -36.78 -7.32 20.42
C ALA A 387 -36.82 -8.84 20.32
N LYS A 388 -37.99 -9.43 20.05
CA LYS A 388 -38.17 -10.85 19.76
C LYS A 388 -38.81 -11.03 18.40
N VAL A 389 -38.16 -11.84 17.56
CA VAL A 389 -38.55 -12.13 16.19
C VAL A 389 -38.71 -13.63 16.02
N LYS A 390 -39.84 -14.05 15.49
CA LYS A 390 -40.14 -15.46 15.22
C LYS A 390 -39.73 -15.86 13.81
N ASP A 391 -39.44 -17.14 13.63
CA ASP A 391 -39.19 -17.72 12.33
C ASP A 391 -40.26 -17.31 11.28
N GLY A 392 -39.79 -16.94 10.09
CA GLY A 392 -40.64 -16.56 8.96
C GLY A 392 -41.22 -15.15 9.03
N GLN A 393 -41.04 -14.39 10.10
CA GLN A 393 -41.53 -13.01 10.19
C GLN A 393 -40.74 -12.04 9.31
N LYS A 394 -41.45 -11.04 8.78
CA LYS A 394 -40.90 -9.87 8.06
C LYS A 394 -40.83 -8.69 9.03
N ILE A 395 -39.62 -8.22 9.30
CA ILE A 395 -39.35 -7.14 10.24
C ILE A 395 -38.91 -5.90 9.47
N ALA A 396 -39.68 -4.82 9.52
CA ALA A 396 -39.24 -3.54 8.99
C ALA A 396 -38.54 -2.73 10.08
N ILE A 397 -37.35 -2.27 9.79
CA ILE A 397 -36.57 -1.37 10.66
C ILE A 397 -36.66 0.03 10.05
N VAL A 398 -37.32 0.94 10.75
CA VAL A 398 -37.57 2.32 10.31
C VAL A 398 -36.96 3.32 11.29
N GLY A 399 -36.61 4.50 10.80
CA GLY A 399 -36.05 5.57 11.63
C GLY A 399 -35.16 6.52 10.82
N PRO A 400 -34.82 7.68 11.37
CA PRO A 400 -34.00 8.68 10.70
C PRO A 400 -32.57 8.17 10.43
N THR A 401 -31.84 8.88 9.56
CA THR A 401 -30.42 8.60 9.32
C THR A 401 -29.65 8.75 10.64
N GLY A 402 -28.80 7.79 10.95
CA GLY A 402 -28.03 7.77 12.20
C GLY A 402 -28.77 7.13 13.40
N ALA A 403 -30.00 6.61 13.24
CA ALA A 403 -30.74 5.93 14.31
C ALA A 403 -30.10 4.59 14.77
N GLY A 404 -29.11 4.05 14.06
CA GLY A 404 -28.45 2.78 14.43
C GLY A 404 -28.86 1.56 13.60
N LYS A 405 -29.71 1.72 12.56
CA LYS A 405 -30.23 0.61 11.72
C LYS A 405 -29.14 -0.29 11.14
N THR A 406 -28.15 0.29 10.44
CA THR A 406 -27.02 -0.46 9.86
C THR A 406 -26.13 -1.06 10.94
N THR A 407 -25.99 -0.41 12.10
CA THR A 407 -25.23 -0.96 13.24
C THR A 407 -25.87 -2.24 13.76
N MET A 408 -27.20 -2.27 13.88
CA MET A 408 -27.92 -3.46 14.32
C MET A 408 -27.68 -4.65 13.37
N VAL A 409 -27.69 -4.41 12.05
CA VAL A 409 -27.36 -5.44 11.05
C VAL A 409 -25.93 -5.97 11.22
N LYS A 410 -24.95 -5.07 11.43
CA LYS A 410 -23.55 -5.46 11.66
C LYS A 410 -23.39 -6.31 12.93
N LEU A 411 -24.17 -6.04 13.97
CA LEU A 411 -24.20 -6.83 15.22
C LEU A 411 -24.84 -8.19 15.01
N LEU A 412 -25.96 -8.27 14.29
CA LEU A 412 -26.65 -9.52 14.00
C LEU A 412 -25.76 -10.52 13.25
N MET A 413 -25.00 -10.05 12.28
CA MET A 413 -24.01 -10.86 11.53
C MET A 413 -22.69 -11.09 12.28
N ARG A 414 -22.61 -10.59 13.51
CA ARG A 414 -21.39 -10.67 14.32
C ARG A 414 -20.14 -10.14 13.60
N PHE A 415 -20.28 -8.99 12.88
CA PHE A 415 -19.12 -8.22 12.43
C PHE A 415 -18.50 -7.44 13.59
N TYR A 416 -19.29 -7.22 14.64
CA TYR A 416 -18.90 -6.69 15.94
C TYR A 416 -19.56 -7.50 17.04
N ASP A 417 -18.87 -7.68 18.15
CA ASP A 417 -19.47 -8.24 19.35
C ASP A 417 -20.13 -7.13 20.17
N VAL A 418 -21.27 -7.40 20.82
CA VAL A 418 -21.96 -6.46 21.69
C VAL A 418 -21.15 -6.14 22.94
N ASN A 419 -21.24 -4.89 23.43
CA ASN A 419 -20.57 -4.47 24.67
C ASN A 419 -21.23 -5.09 25.89
N SER A 420 -22.59 -5.13 25.93
CA SER A 420 -23.38 -5.85 26.93
C SER A 420 -24.70 -6.33 26.34
N GLY A 421 -25.42 -7.19 27.06
CA GLY A 421 -26.58 -7.89 26.53
C GLY A 421 -26.20 -9.08 25.66
N ALA A 422 -27.17 -9.61 24.92
CA ALA A 422 -26.97 -10.77 24.05
C ALA A 422 -27.87 -10.73 22.81
N ILE A 423 -27.36 -11.27 21.70
CA ILE A 423 -28.16 -11.61 20.53
C ILE A 423 -28.24 -13.13 20.47
N MET A 424 -29.47 -13.65 20.41
CA MET A 424 -29.73 -15.08 20.44
C MET A 424 -30.36 -15.51 19.11
N ILE A 425 -29.96 -16.67 18.61
CA ILE A 425 -30.60 -17.35 17.48
C ILE A 425 -31.05 -18.72 17.96
N ASP A 426 -32.35 -18.99 17.90
CA ASP A 426 -33.00 -20.22 18.41
C ASP A 426 -32.55 -20.58 19.83
N GLY A 427 -32.42 -19.58 20.71
CA GLY A 427 -32.05 -19.75 22.11
C GLY A 427 -30.55 -19.85 22.38
N HIS A 428 -29.68 -19.80 21.36
CA HIS A 428 -28.24 -19.83 21.49
C HIS A 428 -27.62 -18.47 21.23
N ASN A 429 -26.62 -18.08 22.03
CA ASN A 429 -25.93 -16.79 21.81
C ASN A 429 -25.14 -16.82 20.50
N VAL A 430 -25.18 -15.73 19.72
CA VAL A 430 -24.37 -15.63 18.48
C VAL A 430 -22.87 -15.81 18.72
N LYS A 431 -22.39 -15.60 19.95
CA LYS A 431 -21.00 -15.85 20.35
C LYS A 431 -20.64 -17.33 20.46
N ASP A 432 -21.63 -18.22 20.61
CA ASP A 432 -21.43 -19.66 20.76
C ASP A 432 -21.28 -20.39 19.42
N PHE A 433 -21.48 -19.68 18.31
CA PHE A 433 -21.29 -20.24 16.97
C PHE A 433 -19.89 -19.94 16.43
N LYS A 434 -19.40 -20.76 15.48
CA LYS A 434 -18.35 -20.34 14.56
C LYS A 434 -18.87 -19.25 13.64
N ARG A 435 -18.12 -18.14 13.50
CA ARG A 435 -18.54 -17.00 12.65
C ARG A 435 -18.88 -17.43 11.23
N GLY A 436 -18.08 -18.32 10.64
CA GLY A 436 -18.31 -18.79 9.27
C GLY A 436 -19.62 -19.54 9.12
N GLU A 437 -20.01 -20.39 10.11
CA GLU A 437 -21.27 -21.11 10.08
C GLU A 437 -22.46 -20.21 10.40
N LEU A 438 -22.30 -19.34 11.40
CA LEU A 438 -23.29 -18.31 11.70
C LEU A 438 -23.63 -17.48 10.45
N ARG A 439 -22.62 -16.95 9.78
CA ARG A 439 -22.80 -16.10 8.59
C ARG A 439 -23.43 -16.84 7.41
N ARG A 440 -23.29 -18.17 7.32
CA ARG A 440 -23.99 -18.97 6.30
C ARG A 440 -25.50 -19.04 6.50
N MET A 441 -26.00 -18.80 7.72
CA MET A 441 -27.43 -18.71 7.98
C MET A 441 -28.05 -17.45 7.40
N PHE A 442 -27.24 -16.44 7.09
CA PHE A 442 -27.68 -15.14 6.62
C PHE A 442 -27.52 -14.98 5.12
N GLY A 443 -28.54 -14.42 4.47
CA GLY A 443 -28.44 -13.86 3.12
C GLY A 443 -28.55 -12.33 3.21
N MET A 444 -27.64 -11.62 2.54
CA MET A 444 -27.58 -10.17 2.62
C MET A 444 -27.67 -9.55 1.24
N VAL A 445 -28.64 -8.66 1.04
CA VAL A 445 -28.76 -7.79 -0.14
C VAL A 445 -28.57 -6.36 0.34
N LEU A 446 -27.43 -5.77 0.00
CA LEU A 446 -27.05 -4.41 0.38
C LEU A 446 -27.51 -3.38 -0.65
N GLN A 447 -27.59 -2.13 -0.23
CA GLN A 447 -27.82 -0.97 -1.09
C GLN A 447 -26.72 -0.85 -2.15
N ASP A 448 -25.45 -0.91 -1.73
CA ASP A 448 -24.31 -0.92 -2.61
C ASP A 448 -24.01 -2.34 -3.04
N THR A 449 -24.43 -2.69 -4.27
CA THR A 449 -24.23 -4.01 -4.84
C THR A 449 -22.81 -4.17 -5.35
N TRP A 450 -22.11 -5.22 -4.86
CA TRP A 450 -20.76 -5.54 -5.31
C TRP A 450 -20.74 -6.81 -6.17
N LEU A 451 -20.14 -6.68 -7.36
CA LEU A 451 -19.86 -7.80 -8.26
C LEU A 451 -18.33 -7.92 -8.44
N PHE A 452 -17.85 -9.14 -8.48
CA PHE A 452 -16.44 -9.44 -8.72
C PHE A 452 -16.14 -9.50 -10.22
N GLY A 453 -14.90 -9.18 -10.61
CA GLY A 453 -14.42 -9.47 -11.96
C GLY A 453 -14.51 -10.96 -12.24
N GLY A 454 -15.15 -11.34 -13.35
CA GLY A 454 -15.45 -12.72 -13.72
C GLY A 454 -16.75 -12.85 -14.50
N SER A 455 -17.23 -14.07 -14.74
CA SER A 455 -18.48 -14.27 -15.45
C SER A 455 -19.70 -13.93 -14.57
N ILE A 456 -20.84 -13.68 -15.21
CA ILE A 456 -22.13 -13.56 -14.51
C ILE A 456 -22.43 -14.82 -13.70
N LYS A 457 -22.16 -16.00 -14.28
CA LYS A 457 -22.30 -17.28 -13.61
C LYS A 457 -21.45 -17.38 -12.34
N ASP A 458 -20.18 -17.01 -12.41
CA ASP A 458 -19.29 -17.02 -11.24
C ASP A 458 -19.77 -16.08 -10.14
N ASN A 459 -20.31 -14.94 -10.51
CA ASN A 459 -20.88 -13.98 -9.57
C ASN A 459 -22.12 -14.51 -8.84
N ILE A 460 -22.99 -15.27 -9.53
CA ILE A 460 -24.14 -15.93 -8.91
C ILE A 460 -23.66 -17.10 -8.03
N LYS A 461 -22.70 -17.92 -8.52
CA LYS A 461 -22.10 -19.05 -7.79
C LYS A 461 -21.29 -18.64 -6.58
N TYR A 462 -20.95 -17.35 -6.40
CA TYR A 462 -20.05 -16.88 -5.34
C TYR A 462 -20.49 -17.32 -3.94
N GLY A 463 -21.81 -17.37 -3.68
CA GLY A 463 -22.37 -17.84 -2.40
C GLY A 463 -22.39 -19.36 -2.21
N LYS A 464 -22.41 -20.13 -3.30
CA LYS A 464 -22.43 -21.61 -3.34
C LYS A 464 -21.55 -22.10 -4.49
N PRO A 465 -20.21 -22.20 -4.32
CA PRO A 465 -19.28 -22.55 -5.40
C PRO A 465 -19.57 -23.90 -6.08
N ASP A 466 -20.12 -24.85 -5.35
CA ASP A 466 -20.43 -26.22 -5.81
C ASP A 466 -21.78 -26.31 -6.55
N ALA A 467 -22.49 -25.19 -6.75
CA ALA A 467 -23.77 -25.19 -7.44
C ALA A 467 -23.63 -25.62 -8.91
N THR A 468 -24.62 -26.39 -9.40
CA THR A 468 -24.68 -26.77 -10.81
C THR A 468 -25.13 -25.58 -11.67
N ASP A 469 -24.93 -25.68 -12.98
CA ASP A 469 -25.37 -24.61 -13.90
C ASP A 469 -26.90 -24.50 -13.94
N GLU A 470 -27.62 -25.62 -13.73
CA GLU A 470 -29.06 -25.65 -13.61
C GLU A 470 -29.54 -24.90 -12.36
N GLU A 471 -28.89 -25.10 -11.20
CA GLU A 471 -29.21 -24.38 -9.96
C GLU A 471 -29.00 -22.87 -10.13
N VAL A 472 -27.95 -22.46 -10.83
CA VAL A 472 -27.67 -21.05 -11.15
C VAL A 472 -28.77 -20.45 -12.02
N ILE A 473 -29.20 -21.17 -13.08
CA ILE A 473 -30.27 -20.71 -13.95
C ILE A 473 -31.60 -20.60 -13.20
N GLU A 474 -31.93 -21.58 -12.35
CA GLU A 474 -33.15 -21.51 -11.52
C GLU A 474 -33.11 -20.35 -10.52
N ALA A 475 -31.99 -20.10 -9.88
CA ALA A 475 -31.81 -18.94 -9.02
C ALA A 475 -31.97 -17.61 -9.78
N ALA A 476 -31.39 -17.53 -10.99
CA ALA A 476 -31.52 -16.36 -11.85
C ALA A 476 -32.96 -16.14 -12.33
N LYS A 477 -33.72 -17.20 -12.63
CA LYS A 477 -35.15 -17.12 -12.97
C LYS A 477 -35.96 -16.61 -11.79
N ALA A 478 -35.73 -17.16 -10.60
CA ALA A 478 -36.41 -16.75 -9.38
C ALA A 478 -36.12 -15.28 -9.00
N ALA A 479 -34.96 -14.76 -9.36
CA ALA A 479 -34.56 -13.37 -9.21
C ALA A 479 -34.99 -12.47 -10.39
N HIS A 480 -35.74 -12.95 -11.37
CA HIS A 480 -36.06 -12.25 -12.62
C HIS A 480 -34.83 -11.77 -13.43
N ALA A 481 -33.66 -12.41 -13.24
CA ALA A 481 -32.42 -12.06 -13.92
C ALA A 481 -32.20 -12.82 -15.23
N ASP A 482 -32.74 -14.06 -15.39
CA ASP A 482 -32.48 -14.94 -16.53
C ASP A 482 -32.79 -14.27 -17.87
N HIS A 483 -33.88 -13.52 -17.97
CA HIS A 483 -34.28 -12.88 -19.22
C HIS A 483 -33.21 -11.89 -19.72
N PHE A 484 -32.75 -10.95 -18.86
CA PHE A 484 -31.75 -9.99 -19.31
C PHE A 484 -30.39 -10.67 -19.55
N ILE A 485 -30.01 -11.66 -18.72
CA ILE A 485 -28.75 -12.39 -18.92
C ILE A 485 -28.69 -13.00 -20.31
N ARG A 486 -29.77 -13.63 -20.76
CA ARG A 486 -29.84 -14.24 -22.09
C ARG A 486 -29.82 -13.23 -23.26
N THR A 487 -30.12 -11.96 -22.99
CA THR A 487 -30.04 -10.90 -24.01
C THR A 487 -28.62 -10.31 -24.12
N LEU A 488 -27.74 -10.60 -23.16
CA LEU A 488 -26.36 -10.12 -23.18
C LEU A 488 -25.48 -10.97 -24.11
N PRO A 489 -24.42 -10.39 -24.68
CA PRO A 489 -23.42 -11.17 -25.40
C PRO A 489 -22.84 -12.26 -24.48
N ASN A 490 -22.79 -13.51 -24.96
CA ASN A 490 -22.35 -14.71 -24.22
C ASN A 490 -23.22 -15.10 -23.00
N GLY A 491 -24.35 -14.45 -22.73
CA GLY A 491 -25.27 -14.82 -21.65
C GLY A 491 -24.62 -14.95 -20.29
N TYR A 492 -24.73 -16.12 -19.66
CA TYR A 492 -24.15 -16.41 -18.33
C TYR A 492 -22.62 -16.37 -18.28
N ASP A 493 -21.94 -16.58 -19.42
CA ASP A 493 -20.48 -16.54 -19.52
C ASP A 493 -19.94 -15.14 -19.87
N MET A 494 -20.81 -14.12 -19.95
CA MET A 494 -20.39 -12.74 -20.13
C MET A 494 -19.53 -12.29 -18.95
N LEU A 495 -18.37 -11.71 -19.27
CA LEU A 495 -17.47 -11.14 -18.27
C LEU A 495 -17.96 -9.78 -17.79
N ILE A 496 -17.94 -9.60 -16.49
CA ILE A 496 -18.22 -8.35 -15.81
C ILE A 496 -16.89 -7.61 -15.64
N ASP A 497 -16.85 -6.33 -16.05
CA ASP A 497 -15.69 -5.47 -15.87
C ASP A 497 -15.44 -5.19 -14.39
N GLU A 498 -14.21 -4.81 -14.01
CA GLU A 498 -13.82 -4.54 -12.61
C GLU A 498 -14.72 -3.50 -11.93
N GLU A 499 -15.20 -2.50 -12.68
CA GLU A 499 -16.16 -1.48 -12.19
C GLU A 499 -17.61 -1.87 -12.43
N ALA A 500 -17.86 -3.03 -13.05
CA ALA A 500 -19.17 -3.49 -13.51
C ALA A 500 -19.94 -2.41 -14.31
N GLY A 501 -19.22 -1.58 -15.06
CA GLY A 501 -19.78 -0.49 -15.87
C GLY A 501 -20.63 -0.97 -17.06
N ASN A 502 -20.45 -2.20 -17.47
CA ASN A 502 -21.20 -2.86 -18.54
C ASN A 502 -22.56 -3.43 -18.12
N ILE A 503 -22.96 -3.26 -16.85
CA ILE A 503 -24.24 -3.73 -16.29
C ILE A 503 -24.91 -2.58 -15.52
N SER A 504 -26.24 -2.40 -15.72
CA SER A 504 -27.00 -1.36 -15.01
C SER A 504 -27.12 -1.65 -13.50
N GLN A 505 -27.37 -0.62 -12.70
CA GLN A 505 -27.50 -0.77 -11.24
C GLN A 505 -28.63 -1.74 -10.86
N GLY A 506 -29.77 -1.70 -11.54
CA GLY A 506 -30.88 -2.64 -11.32
C GLY A 506 -30.49 -4.08 -11.67
N GLN A 507 -29.75 -4.29 -12.76
CA GLN A 507 -29.24 -5.61 -13.14
C GLN A 507 -28.24 -6.15 -12.12
N LYS A 508 -27.34 -5.30 -11.59
CA LYS A 508 -26.44 -5.69 -10.49
C LYS A 508 -27.22 -6.19 -9.28
N GLN A 509 -28.29 -5.49 -8.93
CA GLN A 509 -29.13 -5.85 -7.79
C GLN A 509 -29.85 -7.20 -8.01
N LEU A 510 -30.40 -7.46 -9.22
CA LEU A 510 -31.00 -8.75 -9.55
C LEU A 510 -29.99 -9.90 -9.48
N LEU A 511 -28.73 -9.70 -9.93
CA LEU A 511 -27.66 -10.70 -9.80
C LEU A 511 -27.30 -10.98 -8.33
N THR A 512 -27.28 -9.93 -7.50
CA THR A 512 -27.03 -10.09 -6.06
C THR A 512 -28.17 -10.85 -5.37
N ILE A 513 -29.43 -10.60 -5.77
CA ILE A 513 -30.59 -11.36 -5.28
C ILE A 513 -30.48 -12.83 -5.73
N ALA A 514 -30.12 -13.11 -7.00
CA ALA A 514 -29.89 -14.47 -7.48
C ALA A 514 -28.81 -15.21 -6.69
N ARG A 515 -27.70 -14.53 -6.33
CA ARG A 515 -26.64 -15.04 -5.45
C ARG A 515 -27.20 -15.49 -4.10
N VAL A 516 -28.07 -14.67 -3.48
CA VAL A 516 -28.67 -14.97 -2.19
C VAL A 516 -29.70 -16.08 -2.30
N ILE A 517 -30.54 -16.13 -3.34
CA ILE A 517 -31.50 -17.22 -3.58
C ILE A 517 -30.77 -18.56 -3.68
N LEU A 518 -29.63 -18.59 -4.39
CA LEU A 518 -28.83 -19.80 -4.58
C LEU A 518 -28.29 -20.38 -3.28
N THR A 519 -27.96 -19.52 -2.30
CA THR A 519 -27.47 -19.97 -0.98
C THR A 519 -28.57 -20.49 -0.06
N ASN A 520 -29.83 -20.18 -0.34
CA ASN A 520 -31.00 -20.57 0.45
C ASN A 520 -30.85 -20.34 1.97
N PRO A 521 -30.59 -19.12 2.43
CA PRO A 521 -30.35 -18.80 3.84
C PRO A 521 -31.65 -18.86 4.66
N ARG A 522 -31.52 -19.01 6.00
CA ARG A 522 -32.67 -18.99 6.93
C ARG A 522 -33.11 -17.57 7.30
N ILE A 523 -32.14 -16.68 7.41
CA ILE A 523 -32.37 -15.29 7.83
C ILE A 523 -31.90 -14.36 6.71
N LEU A 524 -32.70 -13.37 6.42
CA LEU A 524 -32.40 -12.37 5.39
C LEU A 524 -32.16 -11.00 6.01
N ILE A 525 -31.22 -10.27 5.45
CA ILE A 525 -30.96 -8.86 5.72
C ILE A 525 -31.05 -8.12 4.39
N LEU A 526 -31.99 -7.21 4.30
CA LEU A 526 -32.30 -6.49 3.07
C LEU A 526 -32.20 -4.99 3.32
N ASP A 527 -31.37 -4.29 2.52
CA ASP A 527 -31.25 -2.83 2.56
C ASP A 527 -31.85 -2.26 1.28
N GLU A 528 -32.97 -1.54 1.42
CA GLU A 528 -33.90 -1.20 0.35
C GLU A 528 -33.68 0.24 -0.17
N ALA A 529 -32.52 0.57 -0.69
CA ALA A 529 -32.30 1.85 -1.36
C ALA A 529 -32.21 1.69 -2.89
N THR A 530 -33.23 2.20 -3.62
CA THR A 530 -33.32 2.07 -5.08
C THR A 530 -33.54 3.41 -5.78
N SER A 531 -32.86 4.47 -5.36
CA SER A 531 -33.13 5.85 -5.80
C SER A 531 -32.79 6.18 -7.27
N SER A 532 -32.28 5.21 -8.07
CA SER A 532 -31.78 5.47 -9.43
C SER A 532 -32.11 4.36 -10.45
N ILE A 533 -33.21 3.64 -10.25
CA ILE A 533 -33.61 2.50 -11.08
C ILE A 533 -34.90 2.83 -11.83
N ASP A 534 -35.02 2.39 -13.09
CA ASP A 534 -36.26 2.55 -13.86
C ASP A 534 -37.41 1.73 -13.24
N THR A 535 -38.66 2.20 -13.41
CA THR A 535 -39.85 1.63 -12.79
C THR A 535 -40.07 0.14 -13.12
N ARG A 536 -39.74 -0.31 -14.33
CA ARG A 536 -39.92 -1.71 -14.71
C ARG A 536 -38.94 -2.63 -13.99
N THR A 537 -37.67 -2.27 -13.97
CA THR A 537 -36.63 -3.01 -13.25
C THR A 537 -36.90 -2.98 -11.74
N GLU A 538 -37.42 -1.87 -11.23
CA GLU A 538 -37.83 -1.74 -9.83
C GLU A 538 -38.93 -2.75 -9.45
N GLN A 539 -39.96 -2.92 -10.29
CA GLN A 539 -41.00 -3.94 -10.07
C GLN A 539 -40.43 -5.36 -10.10
N GLN A 540 -39.46 -5.63 -10.99
CA GLN A 540 -38.77 -6.93 -11.02
C GLN A 540 -37.99 -7.19 -9.74
N ILE A 541 -37.25 -6.20 -9.25
CA ILE A 541 -36.50 -6.28 -7.99
C ILE A 541 -37.45 -6.54 -6.83
N GLN A 542 -38.57 -5.80 -6.74
CA GLN A 542 -39.56 -6.00 -5.68
C GLN A 542 -40.14 -7.42 -5.72
N SER A 543 -40.53 -7.92 -6.90
CA SER A 543 -41.03 -9.28 -7.05
C SER A 543 -39.96 -10.34 -6.67
N ALA A 544 -38.69 -10.12 -7.03
CA ALA A 544 -37.58 -10.98 -6.65
C ALA A 544 -37.34 -10.99 -5.13
N MET A 545 -37.44 -9.82 -4.49
CA MET A 545 -37.31 -9.67 -3.03
C MET A 545 -38.46 -10.38 -2.30
N ASP A 546 -39.70 -10.20 -2.79
CA ASP A 546 -40.87 -10.88 -2.22
C ASP A 546 -40.76 -12.40 -2.33
N ASN A 547 -40.26 -12.91 -3.46
CA ASN A 547 -39.97 -14.32 -3.63
C ASN A 547 -38.85 -14.82 -2.67
N LEU A 548 -37.81 -14.03 -2.50
CA LEU A 548 -36.69 -14.33 -1.60
C LEU A 548 -37.16 -14.40 -0.12
N MET A 549 -38.07 -13.53 0.30
CA MET A 549 -38.56 -13.46 1.69
C MET A 549 -39.53 -14.57 2.09
N LYS A 550 -40.13 -15.30 1.15
CA LYS A 550 -41.13 -16.33 1.45
C LYS A 550 -40.56 -17.43 2.36
N GLY A 551 -41.18 -17.58 3.55
CA GLY A 551 -40.83 -18.62 4.53
C GLY A 551 -39.46 -18.39 5.20
N ARG A 552 -38.96 -17.16 5.24
CA ARG A 552 -37.68 -16.82 5.88
C ARG A 552 -37.83 -15.62 6.79
N THR A 553 -37.11 -15.65 7.92
CA THR A 553 -37.03 -14.49 8.81
C THR A 553 -36.28 -13.35 8.10
N SER A 554 -36.92 -12.19 7.94
CA SER A 554 -36.40 -11.14 7.09
C SER A 554 -36.32 -9.80 7.83
N PHE A 555 -35.11 -9.26 8.00
CA PHE A 555 -34.85 -7.92 8.53
C PHE A 555 -34.67 -6.96 7.36
N ILE A 556 -35.53 -5.96 7.26
CA ILE A 556 -35.58 -5.03 6.13
C ILE A 556 -35.33 -3.62 6.66
N ILE A 557 -34.24 -2.98 6.21
CA ILE A 557 -34.07 -1.53 6.40
C ILE A 557 -34.96 -0.88 5.36
N ALA A 558 -36.16 -0.52 5.81
CA ALA A 558 -37.22 -0.11 4.90
C ALA A 558 -37.14 1.39 4.57
N HIS A 559 -37.10 1.68 3.27
CA HIS A 559 -37.18 3.02 2.68
C HIS A 559 -38.42 3.17 1.79
N ARG A 560 -39.24 2.11 1.65
CA ARG A 560 -40.45 2.10 0.84
C ARG A 560 -41.69 1.83 1.68
N LEU A 561 -42.74 2.54 1.32
CA LEU A 561 -44.03 2.44 2.00
C LEU A 561 -44.63 1.02 1.92
N SER A 562 -44.58 0.39 0.73
CA SER A 562 -45.14 -0.94 0.52
C SER A 562 -44.47 -2.01 1.42
N THR A 563 -43.18 -1.91 1.62
CA THR A 563 -42.42 -2.84 2.47
C THR A 563 -42.78 -2.65 3.94
N ILE A 564 -42.95 -1.41 4.38
CA ILE A 564 -43.34 -1.08 5.75
C ILE A 564 -44.76 -1.58 6.04
N LYS A 565 -45.73 -1.31 5.15
CA LYS A 565 -47.13 -1.74 5.32
C LYS A 565 -47.30 -3.26 5.41
N ASN A 566 -46.47 -4.03 4.67
CA ASN A 566 -46.56 -5.48 4.59
C ASN A 566 -45.66 -6.21 5.60
N ALA A 567 -45.04 -5.52 6.56
CA ALA A 567 -44.24 -6.09 7.61
C ALA A 567 -45.10 -6.66 8.74
N ASP A 568 -44.70 -7.85 9.26
CA ASP A 568 -45.35 -8.46 10.42
C ASP A 568 -45.01 -7.74 11.73
N LEU A 569 -43.84 -7.07 11.76
CA LEU A 569 -43.39 -6.28 12.89
C LEU A 569 -42.58 -5.08 12.37
N ILE A 570 -42.89 -3.90 12.86
CA ILE A 570 -42.12 -2.69 12.60
C ILE A 570 -41.39 -2.30 13.88
N LEU A 571 -40.07 -2.14 13.77
CA LEU A 571 -39.21 -1.62 14.84
C LEU A 571 -38.81 -0.19 14.49
N VAL A 572 -39.33 0.77 15.26
CA VAL A 572 -39.05 2.18 15.07
C VAL A 572 -37.88 2.60 15.93
N MET A 573 -36.78 2.93 15.27
CA MET A 573 -35.52 3.29 15.92
C MET A 573 -35.31 4.81 15.92
N ASN A 574 -34.89 5.33 17.07
CA ASN A 574 -34.42 6.70 17.19
C ASN A 574 -33.28 6.77 18.20
N GLN A 575 -32.16 7.40 17.84
CA GLN A 575 -30.97 7.59 18.68
C GLN A 575 -30.47 6.32 19.40
N GLY A 576 -30.57 5.16 18.73
CA GLY A 576 -30.05 3.89 19.23
C GLY A 576 -31.04 3.04 20.05
N ASP A 577 -32.27 3.50 20.22
CA ASP A 577 -33.32 2.80 20.95
C ASP A 577 -34.48 2.42 20.04
N ILE A 578 -35.19 1.33 20.40
CA ILE A 578 -36.53 1.05 19.87
C ILE A 578 -37.54 1.88 20.68
N ILE A 579 -38.06 2.93 20.05
CA ILE A 579 -39.05 3.83 20.71
C ILE A 579 -40.50 3.35 20.54
N GLU A 580 -40.77 2.62 19.46
CA GLU A 580 -42.07 2.04 19.16
C GLU A 580 -41.89 0.70 18.45
N GLN A 581 -42.80 -0.25 18.69
CA GLN A 581 -42.90 -1.50 17.96
C GLN A 581 -44.36 -1.95 17.82
N GLY A 582 -44.67 -2.60 16.69
CA GLY A 582 -46.03 -3.07 16.39
C GLY A 582 -46.24 -3.27 14.89
N THR A 583 -47.46 -3.52 14.48
CA THR A 583 -47.89 -3.54 13.08
C THR A 583 -48.08 -2.10 12.56
N HIS A 584 -48.22 -1.96 11.26
CA HIS A 584 -48.51 -0.65 10.61
C HIS A 584 -49.74 0.02 11.19
N GLU A 585 -50.83 -0.72 11.34
CA GLU A 585 -52.10 -0.23 11.83
C GLU A 585 -52.02 0.20 13.31
N GLU A 586 -51.44 -0.66 14.18
CA GLU A 586 -51.23 -0.36 15.60
C GLU A 586 -50.39 0.91 15.84
N LEU A 587 -49.36 1.10 15.02
CA LEU A 587 -48.46 2.26 15.16
C LEU A 587 -49.05 3.54 14.63
N LEU A 588 -49.95 3.50 13.63
CA LEU A 588 -50.71 4.66 13.18
C LEU A 588 -51.76 5.06 14.21
N GLU A 589 -52.47 4.09 14.82
CA GLU A 589 -53.47 4.37 15.88
C GLU A 589 -52.85 5.01 17.13
N LYS A 590 -51.57 4.72 17.42
CA LYS A 590 -50.83 5.34 18.53
C LYS A 590 -50.52 6.83 18.31
N ASP A 591 -50.61 7.32 17.07
CA ASP A 591 -50.32 8.70 16.65
C ASP A 591 -48.96 9.22 17.21
N GLY A 592 -47.97 8.32 17.22
CA GLY A 592 -46.66 8.53 17.82
C GLY A 592 -45.60 8.99 16.81
N PHE A 593 -44.35 8.62 17.10
CA PHE A 593 -43.20 8.97 16.25
C PHE A 593 -43.31 8.32 14.85
N TYR A 594 -43.80 7.06 14.80
CA TYR A 594 -44.04 6.38 13.53
C TYR A 594 -45.06 7.09 12.65
N ALA A 595 -46.22 7.48 13.23
CA ALA A 595 -47.26 8.18 12.49
C ALA A 595 -46.73 9.51 11.94
N ASN A 596 -45.99 10.27 12.73
CA ASN A 596 -45.35 11.51 12.30
C ASN A 596 -44.31 11.27 11.16
N LEU A 597 -43.48 10.23 11.27
CA LEU A 597 -42.49 9.86 10.24
C LEU A 597 -43.21 9.45 8.95
N TYR A 598 -44.27 8.64 9.08
CA TYR A 598 -45.11 8.20 7.96
C TYR A 598 -45.75 9.38 7.25
N ASN A 599 -46.42 10.27 7.97
CA ASN A 599 -47.09 11.43 7.41
C ASN A 599 -46.13 12.40 6.73
N SER A 600 -44.94 12.61 7.29
CA SER A 600 -43.92 13.51 6.73
C SER A 600 -43.20 12.96 5.49
N GLN A 601 -43.08 11.65 5.36
CA GLN A 601 -42.34 11.05 4.25
C GLN A 601 -43.19 10.51 3.10
N PHE A 602 -44.46 10.17 3.37
CA PHE A 602 -45.27 9.38 2.45
C PHE A 602 -46.66 9.98 2.12
N GLN A 603 -47.17 10.95 2.87
CA GLN A 603 -48.44 11.61 2.53
C GLN A 603 -48.29 12.73 1.47
N GLU A 604 -47.12 13.33 1.31
CA GLU A 604 -46.87 14.33 0.26
C GLU A 604 -46.74 13.75 -1.15
N GLY A 605 -46.78 12.43 -1.33
CA GLY A 605 -46.63 11.73 -2.61
C GLY A 605 -47.91 11.17 -3.23
N GLU A 606 -49.09 11.38 -2.62
CA GLU A 606 -50.41 10.93 -3.14
C GLU A 606 -51.24 12.05 -3.76
N GLU A 607 -50.72 13.28 -4.00
CA GLU A 607 -51.38 14.32 -4.79
C GLU A 607 -50.92 14.36 -6.25
#